data_ced06b15a669ab6647e8e1d847a22438
#
_entry.id   ced06b15a669ab6647e8e1d847a22438
#
_cell.length_a   1.000
_cell.length_b   1.000
_cell.length_c   1.000
_cell.angle_alpha   90.00
_cell.angle_beta   90.00
_cell.angle_gamma   90.00
#
_symmetry.space_group_name_H-M   'P 1'
#
loop_
_entity.id
_entity.type
_entity.pdbx_description
1 polymer ?
#
loop_
_entity_poly.entity_id
_entity_poly.type
_entity_poly.pdbx_seq_one_letter_code
_entity_poly.pdbx_strand_id
1 'polypeptide(L)'
;MKVHRWKKTITALAASLALAAGLALAIGAAPSQAAPLVESTKVSACLSASDLSKLPLTNRHLTKREKENLAVVLRAYHDGEGDSLDPQGFRDLFAADGVLNGIGGVEGQTSLRGTQLSGLIVFLSQFLPDIHRELKEITVSGDVVSIELSIQGTFLGPFQTPAGVIQPTGAKIDFPTADFWYLRNGKIEKFDCHIAFTTLYAQLGILPDYASAVAASAPRGS
;
A
#
# COMPACT_ATOMS: atom_id res chain seq x y z
N MET A 1 -5.31 53.97 14.22
CA MET A 1 -5.52 52.69 13.56
C MET A 1 -4.61 51.65 14.21
N LYS A 2 -5.13 50.78 15.10
CA LYS A 2 -4.36 49.70 15.73
C LYS A 2 -4.75 48.40 15.05
N VAL A 3 -3.80 47.78 14.35
CA VAL A 3 -3.95 46.48 13.72
C VAL A 3 -3.82 45.43 14.81
N HIS A 4 -4.91 44.75 15.15
CA HIS A 4 -4.90 43.61 16.08
C HIS A 4 -4.36 42.38 15.34
N ARG A 5 -3.18 41.95 15.75
CA ARG A 5 -2.50 40.75 15.30
C ARG A 5 -3.15 39.53 15.98
N TRP A 6 -4.01 38.83 15.26
CA TRP A 6 -4.55 37.56 15.70
C TRP A 6 -3.50 36.46 15.57
N LYS A 7 -2.89 36.10 16.71
CA LYS A 7 -2.15 34.84 16.82
C LYS A 7 -3.18 33.74 17.05
N LYS A 8 -3.62 33.06 16.00
CA LYS A 8 -4.30 31.77 16.12
C LYS A 8 -3.20 30.71 16.27
N THR A 9 -3.08 30.18 17.46
CA THR A 9 -2.36 28.94 17.75
C THR A 9 -3.14 27.82 17.08
N ILE A 10 -2.72 27.38 15.90
CA ILE A 10 -3.20 26.16 15.30
C ILE A 10 -2.42 25.05 16.01
N THR A 11 -3.06 24.42 16.97
CA THR A 11 -2.62 23.13 17.49
C THR A 11 -2.82 22.13 16.37
N ALA A 12 -1.77 21.85 15.61
CA ALA A 12 -1.76 20.77 14.65
C ALA A 12 -1.94 19.46 15.43
N LEU A 13 -3.12 18.87 15.33
CA LEU A 13 -3.32 17.48 15.69
C LEU A 13 -2.61 16.67 14.60
N ALA A 14 -1.36 16.35 14.85
CA ALA A 14 -0.64 15.34 14.09
C ALA A 14 -1.27 13.99 14.44
N ALA A 15 -2.29 13.60 13.68
CA ALA A 15 -2.77 12.23 13.66
C ALA A 15 -1.78 11.41 12.83
N SER A 16 -0.63 11.13 13.41
CA SER A 16 0.29 10.14 12.89
C SER A 16 -0.47 8.83 12.80
N LEU A 17 -0.44 8.19 11.62
CA LEU A 17 -0.72 6.77 11.50
C LEU A 17 0.43 6.02 12.20
N ALA A 18 0.55 6.23 13.49
CA ALA A 18 1.32 5.37 14.37
C ALA A 18 0.45 4.12 14.56
N LEU A 19 0.65 3.12 13.70
CA LEU A 19 0.31 1.75 14.05
C LEU A 19 1.19 1.41 15.27
N ALA A 20 0.71 1.80 16.44
CA ALA A 20 1.35 1.53 17.71
C ALA A 20 1.36 0.02 17.93
N ALA A 21 2.52 -0.56 17.86
CA ALA A 21 2.84 -1.75 18.60
C ALA A 21 2.51 -1.51 20.09
N GLY A 22 1.56 -2.23 20.59
CA GLY A 22 1.19 -2.15 22.00
C GLY A 22 0.25 -3.27 22.41
N LEU A 23 0.70 -4.52 22.28
CA LEU A 23 0.19 -5.62 23.11
C LEU A 23 1.36 -6.49 23.55
N ALA A 24 1.97 -6.13 24.68
CA ALA A 24 2.89 -6.98 25.40
C ALA A 24 2.06 -8.07 26.11
N LEU A 25 1.94 -9.24 25.50
CA LEU A 25 1.62 -10.46 26.23
C LEU A 25 2.95 -11.17 26.54
N ALA A 26 3.30 -11.17 27.80
CA ALA A 26 4.35 -12.02 28.34
C ALA A 26 3.93 -13.49 28.19
N ILE A 27 4.62 -14.23 27.33
CA ILE A 27 4.58 -15.70 27.31
C ILE A 27 6.00 -16.20 27.46
N GLY A 28 6.15 -17.09 28.44
CA GLY A 28 7.41 -17.63 28.96
C GLY A 28 8.33 -18.25 27.89
N ALA A 29 9.60 -18.07 28.13
CA ALA A 29 10.69 -18.63 27.36
C ALA A 29 10.72 -20.14 27.45
N ALA A 30 10.59 -20.81 26.30
CA ALA A 30 11.02 -22.20 26.10
C ALA A 30 12.32 -22.17 25.25
N PRO A 31 13.27 -23.12 25.47
CA PRO A 31 14.58 -23.03 24.85
C PRO A 31 14.51 -23.22 23.32
N SER A 32 15.14 -22.30 22.63
CA SER A 32 15.33 -22.30 21.18
C SER A 32 16.16 -23.52 20.76
N GLN A 33 15.53 -24.43 20.02
CA GLN A 33 16.26 -25.30 19.10
C GLN A 33 16.41 -24.51 17.78
N ALA A 34 17.65 -24.23 17.43
CA ALA A 34 17.99 -23.62 16.16
C ALA A 34 17.49 -24.54 15.02
N ALA A 35 16.48 -24.07 14.29
CA ALA A 35 16.09 -24.68 13.03
C ALA A 35 17.21 -24.43 12.00
N PRO A 36 17.52 -25.40 11.12
CA PRO A 36 18.53 -25.23 10.10
C PRO A 36 18.12 -24.10 9.16
N LEU A 37 19.09 -23.24 8.82
CA LEU A 37 18.96 -22.19 7.82
C LEU A 37 18.50 -22.84 6.51
N VAL A 38 17.21 -22.70 6.19
CA VAL A 38 16.71 -23.03 4.87
C VAL A 38 17.30 -21.98 3.94
N GLU A 39 18.22 -22.42 3.10
CA GLU A 39 18.81 -21.65 2.01
C GLU A 39 17.69 -20.94 1.25
N SER A 40 17.78 -19.59 1.23
CA SER A 40 16.93 -18.72 0.43
C SER A 40 16.97 -19.20 -1.03
N THR A 41 15.98 -19.98 -1.40
CA THR A 41 15.82 -20.47 -2.78
C THR A 41 15.65 -19.24 -3.64
N LYS A 42 16.63 -18.99 -4.51
CA LYS A 42 16.63 -17.92 -5.51
C LYS A 42 15.31 -17.95 -6.26
N VAL A 43 14.42 -16.99 -5.97
CA VAL A 43 13.24 -16.74 -6.78
C VAL A 43 13.72 -15.97 -8.02
N SER A 44 14.38 -16.69 -8.92
CA SER A 44 14.64 -16.25 -10.29
C SER A 44 13.71 -17.05 -11.19
N ALA A 45 12.40 -16.85 -11.06
CA ALA A 45 11.49 -17.30 -12.08
C ALA A 45 11.65 -16.34 -13.27
N CYS A 46 12.49 -16.69 -14.22
CA CYS A 46 12.55 -16.02 -15.52
C CYS A 46 11.15 -16.12 -16.14
N LEU A 47 10.46 -14.97 -16.29
CA LEU A 47 9.20 -14.90 -17.03
C LEU A 47 9.40 -15.47 -18.42
N SER A 48 8.61 -16.47 -18.77
CA SER A 48 8.62 -17.06 -20.10
C SER A 48 7.98 -16.12 -21.13
N ALA A 49 8.22 -16.35 -22.41
CA ALA A 49 7.55 -15.58 -23.47
C ALA A 49 6.02 -15.74 -23.40
N SER A 50 5.53 -16.91 -22.98
CA SER A 50 4.09 -17.15 -22.78
C SER A 50 3.51 -16.36 -21.60
N ASP A 51 4.27 -16.15 -20.52
CA ASP A 51 3.82 -15.33 -19.39
C ASP A 51 3.77 -13.85 -19.80
N LEU A 52 4.81 -13.36 -20.47
CA LEU A 52 4.85 -11.99 -20.97
C LEU A 52 3.72 -11.68 -21.98
N SER A 53 3.29 -12.67 -22.79
CA SER A 53 2.22 -12.46 -23.77
C SER A 53 0.84 -12.21 -23.13
N LYS A 54 0.66 -12.63 -21.88
CA LYS A 54 -0.60 -12.47 -21.12
C LYS A 54 -0.65 -11.14 -20.36
N LEU A 55 0.49 -10.46 -20.20
CA LEU A 55 0.57 -9.20 -19.48
C LEU A 55 0.21 -8.01 -20.38
N PRO A 56 -0.42 -6.95 -19.84
CA PRO A 56 -0.75 -5.73 -20.57
C PRO A 56 0.48 -4.82 -20.75
N LEU A 57 1.55 -5.35 -21.37
CA LEU A 57 2.81 -4.66 -21.60
C LEU A 57 2.71 -3.66 -22.74
N THR A 58 3.14 -2.41 -22.49
CA THR A 58 3.32 -1.39 -23.53
C THR A 58 4.54 -1.67 -24.40
N ASN A 59 5.60 -2.23 -23.81
CA ASN A 59 6.83 -2.63 -24.49
C ASN A 59 7.06 -4.14 -24.32
N ARG A 60 7.05 -4.88 -25.43
CA ARG A 60 7.20 -6.35 -25.43
C ARG A 60 8.65 -6.81 -25.60
N HIS A 61 9.56 -5.92 -25.93
CA HIS A 61 11.00 -6.23 -26.13
C HIS A 61 11.79 -5.87 -24.88
N LEU A 62 11.67 -6.70 -23.84
CA LEU A 62 12.37 -6.50 -22.57
C LEU A 62 13.74 -7.19 -22.59
N THR A 63 14.76 -6.48 -22.10
CA THR A 63 16.08 -7.05 -21.78
C THR A 63 15.97 -8.10 -20.68
N LYS A 64 17.02 -8.88 -20.46
CA LYS A 64 17.05 -9.85 -19.35
C LYS A 64 16.81 -9.17 -18.00
N ARG A 65 17.48 -8.03 -17.74
CA ARG A 65 17.35 -7.27 -16.48
C ARG A 65 15.92 -6.74 -16.27
N GLU A 66 15.30 -6.23 -17.32
CA GLU A 66 13.93 -5.74 -17.24
C GLU A 66 12.92 -6.85 -16.94
N LYS A 67 13.13 -8.05 -17.49
CA LYS A 67 12.31 -9.23 -17.16
C LYS A 67 12.50 -9.66 -15.70
N GLU A 68 13.73 -9.64 -15.20
CA GLU A 68 14.04 -9.93 -13.80
C GLU A 68 13.39 -8.91 -12.87
N ASN A 69 13.48 -7.61 -13.18
CA ASN A 69 12.83 -6.54 -12.43
C ASN A 69 11.30 -6.68 -12.43
N LEU A 70 10.71 -6.95 -13.60
CA LEU A 70 9.26 -7.19 -13.70
C LEU A 70 8.83 -8.40 -12.86
N ALA A 71 9.61 -9.50 -12.86
CA ALA A 71 9.30 -10.68 -12.04
C ALA A 71 9.27 -10.37 -10.55
N VAL A 72 10.18 -9.52 -10.04
CA VAL A 72 10.17 -9.06 -8.64
C VAL A 72 8.90 -8.28 -8.33
N VAL A 73 8.48 -7.38 -9.22
CA VAL A 73 7.27 -6.56 -9.04
C VAL A 73 6.00 -7.41 -9.07
N LEU A 74 5.90 -8.35 -10.03
CA LEU A 74 4.75 -9.27 -10.09
C LEU A 74 4.69 -10.18 -8.86
N ARG A 75 5.84 -10.57 -8.30
CA ARG A 75 5.90 -11.31 -7.03
C ARG A 75 5.40 -10.44 -5.88
N ALA A 76 5.74 -9.14 -5.84
CA ALA A 76 5.23 -8.24 -4.81
C ALA A 76 3.70 -8.12 -4.83
N TYR A 77 3.09 -8.08 -6.03
CA TYR A 77 1.64 -8.13 -6.13
C TYR A 77 1.07 -9.45 -5.68
N HIS A 78 1.63 -10.57 -6.13
CA HIS A 78 1.21 -11.91 -5.70
C HIS A 78 1.22 -12.03 -4.18
N ASP A 79 2.30 -11.61 -3.51
CA ASP A 79 2.44 -11.69 -2.06
C ASP A 79 1.48 -10.75 -1.30
N GLY A 80 0.87 -9.79 -2.01
CA GLY A 80 -0.14 -8.87 -1.49
C GLY A 80 -1.59 -9.21 -1.86
N GLU A 81 -1.85 -10.25 -2.67
CA GLU A 81 -3.22 -10.69 -3.01
C GLU A 81 -3.88 -11.43 -1.84
N GLY A 82 -5.22 -11.37 -1.75
CA GLY A 82 -5.95 -11.95 -0.63
C GLY A 82 -5.81 -13.46 -0.51
N ASP A 83 -5.71 -14.18 -1.63
CA ASP A 83 -5.64 -15.65 -1.70
C ASP A 83 -4.20 -16.21 -1.61
N SER A 84 -3.19 -15.37 -1.80
CA SER A 84 -1.76 -15.75 -1.78
C SER A 84 -0.92 -14.92 -0.80
N LEU A 85 -1.55 -14.34 0.21
CA LEU A 85 -0.98 -13.39 1.14
C LEU A 85 0.31 -13.89 1.81
N ASP A 86 1.44 -13.22 1.52
CA ASP A 86 2.74 -13.46 2.15
C ASP A 86 3.40 -12.14 2.57
N PRO A 87 3.02 -11.56 3.73
CA PRO A 87 3.57 -10.29 4.18
C PRO A 87 5.08 -10.29 4.38
N GLN A 88 5.66 -11.43 4.75
CA GLN A 88 7.09 -11.57 4.93
C GLN A 88 7.79 -11.64 3.57
N GLY A 89 7.26 -12.42 2.62
CA GLY A 89 7.75 -12.49 1.24
C GLY A 89 7.74 -11.12 0.59
N PHE A 90 6.65 -10.36 0.72
CA PHE A 90 6.55 -8.98 0.24
C PHE A 90 7.68 -8.10 0.80
N ARG A 91 7.88 -8.09 2.11
CA ARG A 91 8.94 -7.31 2.76
C ARG A 91 10.33 -7.71 2.25
N ASP A 92 10.58 -9.01 2.07
CA ASP A 92 11.88 -9.53 1.69
C ASP A 92 12.28 -9.22 0.25
N LEU A 93 11.34 -8.73 -0.58
CA LEU A 93 11.64 -8.19 -1.91
C LEU A 93 12.33 -6.82 -1.87
N PHE A 94 12.18 -6.07 -0.77
CA PHE A 94 12.81 -4.76 -0.62
C PHE A 94 14.28 -4.86 -0.21
N ALA A 95 15.05 -3.85 -0.59
CA ALA A 95 16.37 -3.62 -0.04
C ALA A 95 16.28 -3.32 1.48
N ALA A 96 17.38 -3.46 2.21
CA ALA A 96 17.39 -3.26 3.66
C ALA A 96 16.93 -1.85 4.08
N ASP A 97 17.23 -0.84 3.26
CA ASP A 97 16.82 0.57 3.39
C ASP A 97 15.67 0.95 2.46
N GLY A 98 15.07 -0.03 1.80
CA GLY A 98 13.97 0.15 0.85
C GLY A 98 12.75 0.83 1.48
N VAL A 99 12.03 1.61 0.68
CA VAL A 99 10.89 2.41 1.12
C VAL A 99 9.68 2.21 0.23
N LEU A 100 8.51 2.13 0.85
CA LEU A 100 7.21 2.27 0.20
C LEU A 100 6.62 3.62 0.57
N ASN A 101 6.22 4.40 -0.41
CA ASN A 101 5.52 5.67 -0.23
C ASN A 101 4.08 5.53 -0.70
N GLY A 102 3.13 5.69 0.22
CA GLY A 102 1.72 5.90 -0.12
C GLY A 102 1.48 7.38 -0.39
N ILE A 103 1.06 7.74 -1.60
CA ILE A 103 0.95 9.13 -2.04
C ILE A 103 -0.51 9.47 -2.33
N GLY A 104 -0.94 10.67 -1.92
CA GLY A 104 -2.28 11.19 -2.18
C GLY A 104 -3.26 11.09 -1.01
N GLY A 105 -2.83 10.57 0.15
CA GLY A 105 -3.64 10.61 1.37
C GLY A 105 -3.82 12.03 1.91
N VAL A 106 -4.68 12.17 2.94
CA VAL A 106 -4.98 13.47 3.57
C VAL A 106 -3.73 14.17 4.10
N GLU A 107 -2.73 13.40 4.54
CA GLU A 107 -1.44 13.91 5.05
C GLU A 107 -0.38 14.07 3.94
N GLY A 108 -0.75 13.85 2.67
CA GLY A 108 0.13 13.91 1.52
C GLY A 108 0.85 12.60 1.25
N GLN A 109 1.97 12.33 1.89
CA GLN A 109 2.77 11.11 1.69
C GLN A 109 3.03 10.39 3.01
N THR A 110 2.84 9.07 3.01
CA THR A 110 3.25 8.16 4.10
C THR A 110 4.38 7.29 3.63
N SER A 111 5.48 7.21 4.38
CA SER A 111 6.65 6.38 4.04
C SER A 111 6.78 5.23 5.03
N LEU A 112 6.86 4.00 4.52
CA LEU A 112 6.97 2.76 5.28
C LEU A 112 8.29 2.05 4.99
N ARG A 113 8.91 1.46 6.03
CA ARG A 113 10.19 0.75 5.93
C ARG A 113 10.23 -0.47 6.86
N GLY A 114 11.10 -1.41 6.56
CA GLY A 114 11.34 -2.57 7.41
C GLY A 114 10.06 -3.36 7.71
N THR A 115 9.75 -3.59 8.98
CA THR A 115 8.55 -4.34 9.39
C THR A 115 7.23 -3.64 9.09
N GLN A 116 7.23 -2.33 8.85
CA GLN A 116 6.01 -1.60 8.43
C GLN A 116 5.52 -2.05 7.06
N LEU A 117 6.42 -2.54 6.19
CA LEU A 117 6.04 -3.06 4.86
C LEU A 117 5.14 -4.29 4.98
N SER A 118 5.52 -5.27 5.81
CA SER A 118 4.65 -6.43 6.08
C SER A 118 3.39 -6.03 6.85
N GLY A 119 3.48 -5.07 7.76
CA GLY A 119 2.33 -4.53 8.49
C GLY A 119 1.27 -3.91 7.58
N LEU A 120 1.67 -3.23 6.50
CA LEU A 120 0.74 -2.70 5.50
C LEU A 120 -0.07 -3.82 4.82
N ILE A 121 0.59 -4.88 4.40
CA ILE A 121 -0.08 -6.01 3.72
C ILE A 121 -1.08 -6.69 4.66
N VAL A 122 -0.70 -6.91 5.93
CA VAL A 122 -1.62 -7.41 6.96
C VAL A 122 -2.80 -6.46 7.17
N PHE A 123 -2.55 -5.15 7.26
CA PHE A 123 -3.61 -4.14 7.42
C PHE A 123 -4.62 -4.17 6.27
N LEU A 124 -4.12 -4.22 5.02
CA LEU A 124 -4.99 -4.27 3.84
C LEU A 124 -5.87 -5.53 3.84
N SER A 125 -5.30 -6.70 4.15
CA SER A 125 -6.03 -7.97 4.19
C SER A 125 -7.07 -8.04 5.32
N GLN A 126 -6.92 -7.25 6.39
CA GLN A 126 -7.88 -7.20 7.49
C GLN A 126 -9.22 -6.58 7.07
N PHE A 127 -9.22 -5.52 6.27
CA PHE A 127 -10.47 -4.89 5.84
C PHE A 127 -10.92 -5.31 4.43
N LEU A 128 -9.99 -5.74 3.57
CA LEU A 128 -10.23 -6.30 2.24
C LEU A 128 -9.61 -7.72 2.15
N PRO A 129 -10.21 -8.76 2.75
CA PRO A 129 -9.62 -10.10 2.76
C PRO A 129 -9.54 -10.74 1.36
N ASP A 130 -10.35 -10.29 0.42
CA ASP A 130 -10.35 -10.68 -0.99
C ASP A 130 -9.65 -9.64 -1.89
N ILE A 131 -8.69 -8.90 -1.36
CA ILE A 131 -7.97 -7.86 -2.11
C ILE A 131 -7.34 -8.44 -3.38
N HIS A 132 -7.56 -7.77 -4.50
CA HIS A 132 -7.07 -8.13 -5.83
C HIS A 132 -6.58 -6.89 -6.59
N ARG A 133 -5.56 -7.07 -7.44
CA ARG A 133 -4.99 -6.02 -8.28
C ARG A 133 -5.17 -6.36 -9.75
N GLU A 134 -6.10 -5.65 -10.40
CA GLU A 134 -6.29 -5.74 -11.84
C GLU A 134 -5.26 -4.86 -12.56
N LEU A 135 -4.24 -5.48 -13.17
CA LEU A 135 -3.19 -4.76 -13.90
C LEU A 135 -3.71 -4.33 -15.27
N LYS A 136 -3.72 -3.02 -15.56
CA LYS A 136 -4.26 -2.44 -16.79
C LYS A 136 -3.20 -2.11 -17.81
N GLU A 137 -2.08 -1.59 -17.37
CA GLU A 137 -0.96 -1.23 -18.22
C GLU A 137 0.36 -1.39 -17.47
N ILE A 138 1.38 -1.97 -18.12
CA ILE A 138 2.71 -2.16 -17.55
C ILE A 138 3.76 -1.60 -18.51
N THR A 139 4.55 -0.66 -18.03
CA THR A 139 5.72 -0.13 -18.73
C THR A 139 6.98 -0.49 -17.95
N VAL A 140 7.98 -1.07 -18.64
CA VAL A 140 9.29 -1.38 -18.04
C VAL A 140 10.37 -0.60 -18.78
N SER A 141 11.19 0.14 -18.03
CA SER A 141 12.31 0.92 -18.58
C SER A 141 13.52 0.83 -17.64
N GLY A 142 14.47 -0.02 -17.99
CA GLY A 142 15.68 -0.24 -17.20
C GLY A 142 15.36 -0.75 -15.77
N ASP A 143 15.58 0.10 -14.79
CA ASP A 143 15.37 -0.22 -13.37
C ASP A 143 14.02 0.27 -12.82
N VAL A 144 13.13 0.73 -13.71
CA VAL A 144 11.81 1.22 -13.33
C VAL A 144 10.73 0.36 -13.96
N VAL A 145 9.76 -0.04 -13.16
CA VAL A 145 8.50 -0.67 -13.60
C VAL A 145 7.36 0.24 -13.17
N SER A 146 6.58 0.71 -14.13
CA SER A 146 5.40 1.55 -13.89
C SER A 146 4.15 0.77 -14.25
N ILE A 147 3.14 0.82 -13.39
CA ILE A 147 1.92 0.03 -13.58
C ILE A 147 0.69 0.90 -13.27
N GLU A 148 -0.24 0.94 -14.22
CA GLU A 148 -1.60 1.39 -13.98
C GLU A 148 -2.45 0.17 -13.61
N LEU A 149 -3.23 0.28 -12.53
CA LEU A 149 -4.03 -0.81 -11.99
C LEU A 149 -5.29 -0.30 -11.27
N SER A 150 -6.21 -1.21 -11.02
CA SER A 150 -7.26 -1.04 -10.00
C SER A 150 -6.97 -1.96 -8.81
N ILE A 151 -7.15 -1.45 -7.60
CA ILE A 151 -7.22 -2.27 -6.38
C ILE A 151 -8.68 -2.52 -6.09
N GLN A 152 -9.04 -3.80 -6.02
CA GLN A 152 -10.40 -4.29 -5.86
C GLN A 152 -10.53 -5.14 -4.60
N GLY A 153 -11.75 -5.29 -4.09
CA GLY A 153 -12.07 -6.15 -2.96
C GLY A 153 -13.45 -5.91 -2.42
N THR A 154 -13.75 -6.54 -1.29
CA THR A 154 -15.01 -6.34 -0.57
C THR A 154 -14.70 -5.88 0.86
N PHE A 155 -15.31 -4.79 1.29
CA PHE A 155 -15.15 -4.25 2.64
C PHE A 155 -15.80 -5.17 3.68
N LEU A 156 -15.07 -6.18 4.14
CA LEU A 156 -15.54 -7.24 5.04
C LEU A 156 -14.96 -7.18 6.45
N GLY A 157 -13.90 -6.44 6.68
CA GLY A 157 -13.29 -6.30 8.00
C GLY A 157 -13.28 -4.85 8.50
N PRO A 158 -13.02 -4.62 9.79
CA PRO A 158 -13.06 -3.28 10.38
C PRO A 158 -11.91 -2.40 9.85
N PHE A 159 -12.22 -1.17 9.47
CA PHE A 159 -11.22 -0.18 9.06
C PHE A 159 -10.90 0.75 10.23
N GLN A 160 -9.67 0.67 10.75
CA GLN A 160 -9.21 1.46 11.90
C GLN A 160 -8.88 2.88 11.48
N THR A 161 -9.37 3.87 12.21
CA THR A 161 -9.06 5.29 12.03
C THR A 161 -8.71 5.96 13.35
N PRO A 162 -8.04 7.13 13.35
CA PRO A 162 -7.79 7.89 14.58
C PRO A 162 -9.07 8.30 15.33
N ALA A 163 -10.22 8.39 14.65
CA ALA A 163 -11.51 8.75 15.24
C ALA A 163 -12.32 7.55 15.73
N GLY A 164 -11.84 6.32 15.47
CA GLY A 164 -12.52 5.07 15.81
C GLY A 164 -12.56 4.09 14.65
N VAL A 165 -13.43 3.11 14.74
CA VAL A 165 -13.53 2.00 13.81
C VAL A 165 -14.71 2.18 12.86
N ILE A 166 -14.44 2.16 11.54
CA ILE A 166 -15.50 2.06 10.54
C ILE A 166 -15.85 0.58 10.37
N GLN A 167 -17.10 0.24 10.64
CA GLN A 167 -17.58 -1.13 10.54
C GLN A 167 -17.72 -1.57 9.07
N PRO A 168 -17.48 -2.84 8.76
CA PRO A 168 -17.62 -3.36 7.40
C PRO A 168 -19.06 -3.26 6.92
N THR A 169 -19.23 -2.85 5.66
CA THR A 169 -20.55 -2.66 5.03
C THR A 169 -20.85 -3.70 3.97
N GLY A 170 -19.88 -4.52 3.58
CA GLY A 170 -19.96 -5.41 2.41
C GLY A 170 -19.88 -4.67 1.08
N ALA A 171 -19.54 -3.38 1.08
CA ALA A 171 -19.40 -2.60 -0.14
C ALA A 171 -18.29 -3.16 -1.03
N LYS A 172 -18.52 -3.16 -2.35
CA LYS A 172 -17.45 -3.41 -3.31
C LYS A 172 -16.54 -2.20 -3.39
N ILE A 173 -15.25 -2.48 -3.31
CA ILE A 173 -14.18 -1.51 -3.38
C ILE A 173 -13.48 -1.70 -4.73
N ASP A 174 -13.31 -0.62 -5.48
CA ASP A 174 -12.60 -0.59 -6.76
C ASP A 174 -12.06 0.84 -6.97
N PHE A 175 -10.76 1.03 -6.84
CA PHE A 175 -10.16 2.33 -6.98
C PHE A 175 -8.88 2.29 -7.82
N PRO A 176 -8.69 3.29 -8.72
CA PRO A 176 -7.53 3.37 -9.58
C PRO A 176 -6.27 3.71 -8.77
N THR A 177 -5.16 3.16 -9.21
CA THR A 177 -3.84 3.33 -8.60
C THR A 177 -2.78 3.37 -9.70
N ALA A 178 -1.74 4.17 -9.51
CA ALA A 178 -0.56 4.17 -10.36
C ALA A 178 0.67 3.92 -9.51
N ASP A 179 1.40 2.88 -9.84
CA ASP A 179 2.54 2.36 -9.09
C ASP A 179 3.84 2.56 -9.84
N PHE A 180 4.87 3.06 -9.15
CA PHE A 180 6.22 3.21 -9.68
C PHE A 180 7.20 2.46 -8.79
N TRP A 181 7.79 1.40 -9.34
CA TRP A 181 8.74 0.53 -8.69
C TRP A 181 10.15 0.82 -9.18
N TYR A 182 11.06 1.12 -8.27
CA TYR A 182 12.46 1.39 -8.55
C TYR A 182 13.29 0.27 -7.97
N LEU A 183 14.04 -0.43 -8.85
CA LEU A 183 14.79 -1.61 -8.47
C LEU A 183 16.29 -1.43 -8.68
N ARG A 184 17.08 -2.11 -7.87
CA ARG A 184 18.51 -2.27 -8.08
C ARG A 184 18.96 -3.63 -7.57
N ASN A 185 19.76 -4.33 -8.37
CA ASN A 185 20.31 -5.65 -8.03
C ASN A 185 19.23 -6.66 -7.58
N GLY A 186 18.07 -6.65 -8.23
CA GLY A 186 16.97 -7.57 -7.94
C GLY A 186 16.22 -7.28 -6.63
N LYS A 187 16.37 -6.08 -6.07
CA LYS A 187 15.64 -5.61 -4.87
C LYS A 187 14.92 -4.30 -5.15
N ILE A 188 13.79 -4.12 -4.47
CA ILE A 188 13.02 -2.87 -4.52
C ILE A 188 13.69 -1.85 -3.58
N GLU A 189 14.20 -0.75 -4.14
CA GLU A 189 14.73 0.37 -3.36
C GLU A 189 13.65 1.35 -2.97
N LYS A 190 12.72 1.58 -3.91
CA LYS A 190 11.62 2.50 -3.68
C LYS A 190 10.38 2.01 -4.42
N PHE A 191 9.25 2.13 -3.76
CA PHE A 191 7.94 1.92 -4.35
C PHE A 191 7.06 3.14 -4.04
N ASP A 192 6.68 3.88 -5.06
CA ASP A 192 5.75 5.00 -4.96
C ASP A 192 4.37 4.54 -5.44
N CYS A 193 3.41 4.47 -4.53
CA CYS A 193 2.03 4.05 -4.79
C CYS A 193 1.10 5.28 -4.75
N HIS A 194 0.61 5.68 -5.91
CA HIS A 194 -0.31 6.82 -6.07
C HIS A 194 -1.76 6.34 -6.06
N ILE A 195 -2.38 6.40 -4.92
CA ILE A 195 -3.72 5.88 -4.68
C ILE A 195 -4.77 6.98 -4.90
N ALA A 196 -5.86 6.66 -5.60
CA ALA A 196 -7.03 7.53 -5.64
C ALA A 196 -7.80 7.46 -4.31
N PHE A 197 -7.23 8.02 -3.24
CA PHE A 197 -7.82 7.98 -1.90
C PHE A 197 -9.22 8.57 -1.84
N THR A 198 -9.54 9.56 -2.67
CA THR A 198 -10.89 10.13 -2.73
C THR A 198 -11.92 9.09 -3.16
N THR A 199 -11.58 8.24 -4.14
CA THR A 199 -12.44 7.14 -4.58
C THR A 199 -12.59 6.09 -3.49
N LEU A 200 -11.48 5.64 -2.87
CA LEU A 200 -11.51 4.69 -1.76
C LEU A 200 -12.34 5.22 -0.59
N TYR A 201 -12.12 6.47 -0.16
CA TYR A 201 -12.83 7.05 0.96
C TYR A 201 -14.32 7.25 0.69
N ALA A 202 -14.70 7.58 -0.55
CA ALA A 202 -16.11 7.64 -0.93
C ALA A 202 -16.78 6.26 -0.83
N GLN A 203 -16.11 5.20 -1.29
CA GLN A 203 -16.61 3.82 -1.23
C GLN A 203 -16.68 3.30 0.22
N LEU A 204 -15.80 3.76 1.10
CA LEU A 204 -15.84 3.47 2.54
C LEU A 204 -16.85 4.33 3.31
N GLY A 205 -17.50 5.30 2.66
CA GLY A 205 -18.43 6.24 3.30
C GLY A 205 -17.75 7.32 4.19
N ILE A 206 -16.44 7.56 3.98
CA ILE A 206 -15.66 8.52 4.78
C ILE A 206 -15.85 9.95 4.28
N LEU A 207 -15.97 10.14 2.96
CA LEU A 207 -16.10 11.48 2.40
C LEU A 207 -17.51 12.02 2.56
N PRO A 208 -17.67 13.26 3.08
CA PRO A 208 -18.94 13.95 3.04
C PRO A 208 -19.33 14.24 1.58
N ASP A 209 -20.62 14.21 1.30
CA ASP A 209 -21.15 14.67 0.02
C ASP A 209 -21.13 16.22 -0.05
N TYR A 210 -21.47 16.78 -1.24
CA TYR A 210 -21.51 18.23 -1.41
C TYR A 210 -22.50 18.93 -0.46
N ALA A 211 -23.64 18.31 -0.16
CA ALA A 211 -24.64 18.88 0.73
C ALA A 211 -24.08 19.01 2.15
N SER A 212 -23.39 17.97 2.64
CA SER A 212 -22.71 17.99 3.95
C SER A 212 -21.62 19.07 3.99
N ALA A 213 -20.84 19.22 2.92
CA ALA A 213 -19.80 20.24 2.83
C ALA A 213 -20.40 21.66 2.82
N VAL A 214 -21.50 21.88 2.09
CA VAL A 214 -22.23 23.16 2.07
C VAL A 214 -22.78 23.47 3.45
N ALA A 215 -23.41 22.50 4.11
CA ALA A 215 -23.92 22.68 5.47
C ALA A 215 -22.82 23.03 6.49
N ALA A 216 -21.66 22.35 6.39
CA ALA A 216 -20.51 22.62 7.26
C ALA A 216 -19.84 23.97 7.02
N SER A 217 -19.98 24.55 5.82
CA SER A 217 -19.42 25.85 5.42
C SER A 217 -20.36 27.02 5.73
N ALA A 218 -21.63 26.76 6.07
CA ALA A 218 -22.59 27.81 6.41
C ALA A 218 -22.08 28.68 7.58
N PRO A 219 -22.26 30.01 7.55
CA PRO A 219 -21.91 30.90 8.67
C PRO A 219 -22.62 30.42 9.94
N ARG A 220 -21.87 30.16 11.01
CA ARG A 220 -22.46 29.89 12.31
C ARG A 220 -23.13 31.19 12.75
N GLY A 221 -24.46 31.14 12.91
CA GLY A 221 -25.23 32.28 13.33
C GLY A 221 -24.59 32.93 14.56
N SER A 222 -24.39 34.24 14.47
CA SER A 222 -23.92 35.10 15.56
C SER A 222 -24.99 35.22 16.67
#